data_7758659d60bcd1aa564db1b52c3a1cec
#
_entry.id   7758659d60bcd1aa564db1b52c3a1cec
#
_cell.length_a   1.000
_cell.length_b   1.000
_cell.length_c   1.000
_cell.angle_alpha   90.00
_cell.angle_beta   90.00
_cell.angle_gamma   90.00
#
_symmetry.space_group_name_H-M   'P 1'
#
loop_
_entity.id
_entity.type
_entity.pdbx_description
1 polymer ?
#
loop_
_entity_poly.entity_id
_entity_poly.type
_entity_poly.pdbx_seq_one_letter_code
_entity_poly.pdbx_strand_id
1 'polypeptide(L)'
;MKNIAILVSSLVLSSAVLADNTIKFQGEVADQTCDISINGNASTPLILLPTVSTTALATSGATAGQTPFTIGLTGCTASASTVAIKTVFVGNNLTADGRMGNTGTAGKVSLQLVDPAAPTVPLDLTGQTGATGLSLAANATSATYDFAVEYYSEGTATPGSVLGSVQYSVSYQ
;
A
#
# COMPACT_ATOMS: atom_id res chain seq x y z
N MET A 1 -13.66 73.64 6.75
CA MET A 1 -14.04 72.26 7.03
C MET A 1 -13.16 71.40 6.15
N LYS A 2 -12.10 70.73 6.74
CA LYS A 2 -11.12 69.98 5.99
C LYS A 2 -11.46 68.51 6.10
N ASN A 3 -11.79 67.84 4.99
CA ASN A 3 -12.03 66.41 4.92
C ASN A 3 -10.69 65.70 4.74
N ILE A 4 -10.29 64.92 5.75
CA ILE A 4 -9.15 64.01 5.69
C ILE A 4 -9.65 62.66 5.20
N ALA A 5 -9.24 62.26 4.01
CA ALA A 5 -9.46 60.91 3.48
C ALA A 5 -8.34 59.98 3.96
N ILE A 6 -8.70 58.98 4.76
CA ILE A 6 -7.76 57.95 5.24
C ILE A 6 -7.76 56.82 4.19
N LEU A 7 -6.63 56.68 3.49
CA LEU A 7 -6.33 55.52 2.63
C LEU A 7 -5.89 54.33 3.50
N VAL A 8 -6.71 53.32 3.60
CA VAL A 8 -6.35 52.05 4.21
C VAL A 8 -5.66 51.19 3.14
N SER A 9 -4.34 51.06 3.23
CA SER A 9 -3.54 50.17 2.38
C SER A 9 -3.58 48.75 2.96
N SER A 10 -4.31 47.85 2.31
CA SER A 10 -4.33 46.41 2.66
C SER A 10 -3.06 45.71 2.16
N LEU A 11 -2.16 45.37 3.08
CA LEU A 11 -1.05 44.47 2.80
C LEU A 11 -1.58 43.04 2.59
N VAL A 12 -1.51 42.56 1.36
CA VAL A 12 -1.74 41.16 1.04
C VAL A 12 -0.44 40.41 1.32
N LEU A 13 -0.37 39.66 2.44
CA LEU A 13 0.72 38.71 2.69
C LEU A 13 0.53 37.51 1.76
N SER A 14 1.33 37.44 0.70
CA SER A 14 1.47 36.25 -0.13
C SER A 14 2.25 35.20 0.65
N SER A 15 1.58 34.15 1.13
CA SER A 15 2.25 32.98 1.70
C SER A 15 2.95 32.22 0.56
N ALA A 16 4.28 32.31 0.49
CA ALA A 16 5.07 31.46 -0.37
C ALA A 16 4.94 30.01 0.11
N VAL A 17 4.24 29.17 -0.65
CA VAL A 17 4.24 27.71 -0.46
C VAL A 17 5.62 27.25 -0.93
N LEU A 18 6.51 26.93 0.00
CA LEU A 18 7.77 26.26 -0.30
C LEU A 18 7.43 24.84 -0.70
N ALA A 19 7.54 24.52 -1.98
CA ALA A 19 7.50 23.13 -2.44
C ALA A 19 8.71 22.42 -1.85
N ASP A 20 8.47 21.39 -1.03
CA ASP A 20 9.53 20.51 -0.52
C ASP A 20 10.00 19.61 -1.68
N ASN A 21 11.13 19.97 -2.29
CA ASN A 21 11.75 19.23 -3.40
C ASN A 21 12.67 18.11 -2.87
N THR A 22 12.32 17.48 -1.76
CA THR A 22 13.14 16.45 -1.12
C THR A 22 12.90 15.09 -1.75
N ILE A 23 13.96 14.44 -2.24
CA ILE A 23 13.98 13.05 -2.63
C ILE A 23 14.51 12.24 -1.45
N LYS A 24 13.72 11.28 -0.98
CA LYS A 24 14.13 10.35 0.08
C LYS A 24 14.62 9.05 -0.54
N PHE A 25 15.79 8.59 -0.11
CA PHE A 25 16.33 7.27 -0.44
C PHE A 25 16.36 6.46 0.84
N GLN A 26 15.84 5.24 0.78
CA GLN A 26 15.85 4.31 1.89
C GLN A 26 16.38 2.99 1.39
N GLY A 27 17.26 2.37 2.16
CA GLY A 27 17.83 1.06 1.90
C GLY A 27 18.22 0.41 3.22
N GLU A 28 18.52 -0.88 3.17
CA GLU A 28 18.95 -1.67 4.32
C GLU A 28 20.14 -2.53 3.92
N VAL A 29 21.07 -2.69 4.85
CA VAL A 29 22.16 -3.69 4.80
C VAL A 29 21.96 -4.55 6.02
N ALA A 30 21.64 -5.82 5.83
CA ALA A 30 21.32 -6.76 6.89
C ALA A 30 22.19 -8.02 6.77
N ASP A 31 22.47 -8.66 7.91
CA ASP A 31 23.11 -9.98 7.95
C ASP A 31 22.16 -11.11 7.51
N GLN A 32 20.86 -10.86 7.56
CA GLN A 32 19.82 -11.76 7.08
C GLN A 32 19.52 -11.50 5.61
N THR A 33 19.59 -12.56 4.82
CA THR A 33 19.14 -12.55 3.41
C THR A 33 18.31 -13.80 3.19
N CYS A 34 17.11 -13.63 2.63
CA CYS A 34 16.23 -14.74 2.27
C CYS A 34 15.79 -14.56 0.81
N ASP A 35 15.49 -15.68 0.15
CA ASP A 35 14.74 -15.67 -1.11
C ASP A 35 13.28 -15.39 -0.81
N ILE A 36 12.69 -14.44 -1.54
CA ILE A 36 11.29 -14.02 -1.35
C ILE A 36 10.44 -14.60 -2.47
N SER A 37 9.26 -15.08 -2.12
CA SER A 37 8.26 -15.57 -3.08
C SER A 37 6.87 -15.09 -2.72
N ILE A 38 5.99 -14.97 -3.73
CA ILE A 38 4.55 -14.78 -3.55
C ILE A 38 3.83 -16.02 -4.01
N ASN A 39 3.04 -16.65 -3.12
CA ASN A 39 2.38 -17.94 -3.38
C ASN A 39 3.37 -19.01 -3.89
N GLY A 40 4.62 -19.01 -3.39
CA GLY A 40 5.68 -19.90 -3.84
C GLY A 40 6.34 -19.55 -5.18
N ASN A 41 5.95 -18.44 -5.82
CA ASN A 41 6.53 -17.98 -7.08
C ASN A 41 7.51 -16.82 -6.82
N ALA A 42 8.77 -16.99 -7.20
CA ALA A 42 9.83 -15.98 -7.01
C ALA A 42 9.94 -14.98 -8.17
N SER A 43 9.20 -15.16 -9.27
CA SER A 43 9.23 -14.23 -10.42
C SER A 43 8.12 -13.18 -10.32
N THR A 44 7.34 -12.98 -11.37
CA THR A 44 6.23 -12.01 -11.40
C THR A 44 4.89 -12.71 -11.13
N PRO A 45 4.46 -12.85 -9.87
CA PRO A 45 3.21 -13.54 -9.54
C PRO A 45 2.00 -12.75 -10.03
N LEU A 46 0.99 -13.48 -10.50
CA LEU A 46 -0.33 -12.93 -10.81
C LEU A 46 -1.32 -13.43 -9.75
N ILE A 47 -2.02 -12.51 -9.11
CA ILE A 47 -3.11 -12.80 -8.17
C ILE A 47 -4.42 -12.48 -8.87
N LEU A 48 -5.23 -13.51 -9.12
CA LEU A 48 -6.54 -13.36 -9.77
C LEU A 48 -7.61 -13.13 -8.71
N LEU A 49 -8.27 -11.98 -8.78
CA LEU A 49 -9.41 -11.68 -7.92
C LEU A 49 -10.69 -12.25 -8.53
N PRO A 50 -11.67 -12.66 -7.71
CA PRO A 50 -12.95 -13.13 -8.19
C PRO A 50 -13.74 -12.00 -8.86
N THR A 51 -14.60 -12.34 -9.81
CA THR A 51 -15.56 -11.37 -10.34
C THR A 51 -16.59 -11.03 -9.26
N VAL A 52 -16.82 -9.73 -9.05
CA VAL A 52 -17.80 -9.20 -8.10
C VAL A 52 -18.87 -8.39 -8.84
N SER A 53 -20.08 -8.32 -8.28
CA SER A 53 -21.13 -7.51 -8.87
C SER A 53 -20.92 -6.02 -8.57
N THR A 54 -21.37 -5.14 -9.45
CA THR A 54 -21.38 -3.69 -9.21
C THR A 54 -22.25 -3.31 -8.01
N THR A 55 -23.25 -4.13 -7.66
CA THR A 55 -24.07 -3.92 -6.47
C THR A 55 -23.31 -4.12 -5.16
N ALA A 56 -22.29 -4.97 -5.14
CA ALA A 56 -21.39 -5.13 -3.99
C ALA A 56 -20.50 -3.90 -3.77
N LEU A 57 -20.28 -3.11 -4.82
CA LEU A 57 -19.46 -1.90 -4.83
C LEU A 57 -20.29 -0.64 -5.17
N ALA A 58 -21.56 -0.61 -4.77
CA ALA A 58 -22.49 0.46 -5.12
C ALA A 58 -22.26 1.77 -4.34
N THR A 59 -21.63 1.68 -3.16
CA THR A 59 -21.40 2.83 -2.29
C THR A 59 -19.92 3.02 -2.00
N SER A 60 -19.50 4.28 -1.88
CA SER A 60 -18.12 4.59 -1.48
C SER A 60 -17.77 3.93 -0.14
N GLY A 61 -16.60 3.34 -0.05
CA GLY A 61 -16.13 2.62 1.12
C GLY A 61 -16.50 1.13 1.16
N ALA A 62 -17.37 0.65 0.25
CA ALA A 62 -17.67 -0.78 0.16
C ALA A 62 -16.45 -1.55 -0.35
N THR A 63 -16.20 -2.73 0.23
CA THR A 63 -15.16 -3.66 -0.22
C THR A 63 -15.76 -4.99 -0.64
N ALA A 64 -15.09 -5.69 -1.53
CA ALA A 64 -15.53 -7.00 -2.01
C ALA A 64 -14.36 -7.82 -2.58
N GLY A 65 -14.55 -9.12 -2.70
CA GLY A 65 -13.62 -10.01 -3.42
C GLY A 65 -12.26 -10.14 -2.76
N GLN A 66 -12.20 -10.12 -1.43
CA GLN A 66 -10.94 -10.31 -0.71
C GLN A 66 -10.27 -11.62 -1.12
N THR A 67 -9.03 -11.51 -1.58
CA THR A 67 -8.24 -12.62 -2.11
C THR A 67 -6.91 -12.69 -1.37
N PRO A 68 -6.61 -13.76 -0.64
CA PRO A 68 -5.36 -13.91 0.08
C PRO A 68 -4.19 -14.16 -0.87
N PHE A 69 -3.01 -13.75 -0.43
CA PHE A 69 -1.73 -14.12 -1.01
C PHE A 69 -0.67 -14.25 0.08
N THR A 70 0.22 -15.21 -0.09
CA THR A 70 1.26 -15.54 0.90
C THR A 70 2.60 -14.96 0.47
N ILE A 71 3.25 -14.21 1.35
CA ILE A 71 4.67 -13.90 1.25
C ILE A 71 5.44 -15.02 1.93
N GLY A 72 6.29 -15.69 1.17
CA GLY A 72 7.19 -16.76 1.65
C GLY A 72 8.63 -16.31 1.62
N LEU A 73 9.36 -16.66 2.68
CA LEU A 73 10.81 -16.53 2.80
C LEU A 73 11.43 -17.91 2.87
N THR A 74 12.50 -18.14 2.12
CA THR A 74 13.28 -19.38 2.14
C THR A 74 14.77 -19.10 2.05
N GLY A 75 15.60 -20.07 2.42
CA GLY A 75 17.06 -19.90 2.36
C GLY A 75 17.61 -18.87 3.35
N CYS A 76 16.85 -18.54 4.39
CA CYS A 76 17.29 -17.57 5.40
C CYS A 76 18.45 -18.10 6.21
N THR A 77 19.34 -17.23 6.67
CA THR A 77 20.35 -17.56 7.68
C THR A 77 19.66 -17.78 9.02
N ALA A 78 19.89 -18.94 9.67
CA ALA A 78 19.32 -19.23 10.97
C ALA A 78 19.88 -18.27 12.04
N SER A 79 18.98 -17.65 12.82
CA SER A 79 19.32 -16.78 13.95
C SER A 79 18.98 -17.47 15.27
N ALA A 80 19.76 -17.23 16.32
CA ALA A 80 19.47 -17.76 17.66
C ALA A 80 18.21 -17.12 18.29
N SER A 81 17.74 -15.97 17.78
CA SER A 81 16.54 -15.27 18.24
C SER A 81 15.56 -15.11 17.10
N THR A 82 14.29 -14.89 17.44
CA THR A 82 13.27 -14.51 16.46
C THR A 82 13.62 -13.16 15.85
N VAL A 83 13.55 -13.07 14.52
CA VAL A 83 13.76 -11.83 13.75
C VAL A 83 12.41 -11.34 13.25
N ALA A 84 12.01 -10.15 13.69
CA ALA A 84 10.82 -9.51 13.16
C ALA A 84 11.11 -8.97 11.77
N ILE A 85 10.15 -9.10 10.86
CA ILE A 85 10.32 -8.70 9.46
C ILE A 85 9.15 -7.80 9.07
N LYS A 86 9.46 -6.66 8.50
CA LYS A 86 8.44 -5.80 7.90
C LYS A 86 8.37 -6.03 6.41
N THR A 87 7.17 -6.07 5.88
CA THR A 87 6.93 -6.08 4.44
C THR A 87 6.54 -4.67 3.99
N VAL A 88 7.36 -4.06 3.16
CA VAL A 88 7.11 -2.74 2.59
C VAL A 88 6.46 -2.92 1.23
N PHE A 89 5.33 -2.22 1.01
CA PHE A 89 4.61 -2.21 -0.27
C PHE A 89 4.67 -0.82 -0.91
N VAL A 90 4.93 -0.78 -2.21
CA VAL A 90 4.90 0.45 -3.01
C VAL A 90 3.95 0.24 -4.18
N GLY A 91 2.78 0.84 -4.10
CA GLY A 91 1.77 0.74 -5.14
C GLY A 91 2.12 1.57 -6.37
N ASN A 92 1.86 1.03 -7.55
CA ASN A 92 1.90 1.79 -8.78
C ASN A 92 0.56 2.51 -8.98
N ASN A 93 0.60 3.76 -9.44
CA ASN A 93 -0.61 4.57 -9.70
C ASN A 93 -1.51 4.69 -8.46
N LEU A 94 -1.00 5.28 -7.37
CA LEU A 94 -1.79 5.48 -6.17
C LEU A 94 -2.88 6.54 -6.37
N THR A 95 -4.05 6.28 -5.76
CA THR A 95 -5.11 7.28 -5.60
C THR A 95 -4.69 8.34 -4.57
N ALA A 96 -5.43 9.43 -4.47
CA ALA A 96 -5.19 10.46 -3.45
C ALA A 96 -5.25 9.91 -2.02
N ASP A 97 -6.03 8.84 -1.81
CA ASP A 97 -6.19 8.17 -0.51
C ASP A 97 -5.16 7.03 -0.30
N GLY A 98 -4.14 6.91 -1.16
CA GLY A 98 -3.06 5.94 -1.02
C GLY A 98 -3.42 4.49 -1.40
N ARG A 99 -4.52 4.25 -2.11
CA ARG A 99 -4.89 2.93 -2.65
C ARG A 99 -4.31 2.73 -4.04
N MET A 100 -4.19 1.48 -4.50
CA MET A 100 -3.85 1.18 -5.89
C MET A 100 -4.99 1.62 -6.82
N GLY A 101 -4.74 2.63 -7.66
CA GLY A 101 -5.68 3.05 -8.69
C GLY A 101 -5.86 1.98 -9.76
N ASN A 102 -7.08 1.80 -10.22
CA ASN A 102 -7.39 0.90 -11.31
C ASN A 102 -6.88 1.44 -12.65
N THR A 103 -6.09 0.66 -13.37
CA THR A 103 -5.66 0.93 -14.74
C THR A 103 -6.51 0.20 -15.79
N GLY A 104 -7.51 -0.57 -15.35
CA GLY A 104 -8.50 -1.23 -16.20
C GLY A 104 -9.67 -0.30 -16.56
N THR A 105 -10.76 -0.87 -17.03
CA THR A 105 -11.91 -0.13 -17.57
C THR A 105 -13.06 0.07 -16.58
N ALA A 106 -13.07 -0.62 -15.44
CA ALA A 106 -14.07 -0.40 -14.39
C ALA A 106 -13.92 1.00 -13.77
N GLY A 107 -15.01 1.74 -13.67
CA GLY A 107 -15.01 3.07 -13.05
C GLY A 107 -15.32 3.02 -11.56
N LYS A 108 -14.77 3.97 -10.80
CA LYS A 108 -15.01 4.13 -9.35
C LYS A 108 -14.60 2.91 -8.51
N VAL A 109 -13.53 2.22 -8.93
CA VAL A 109 -12.96 1.07 -8.24
C VAL A 109 -11.47 1.26 -8.12
N SER A 110 -10.91 1.02 -6.96
CA SER A 110 -9.49 0.87 -6.68
C SER A 110 -9.24 -0.47 -5.98
N LEU A 111 -7.99 -0.78 -5.71
CA LEU A 111 -7.58 -1.95 -4.96
C LEU A 111 -6.89 -1.51 -3.66
N GLN A 112 -7.11 -2.25 -2.60
CA GLN A 112 -6.36 -2.07 -1.36
C GLN A 112 -5.76 -3.40 -0.88
N LEU A 113 -4.64 -3.32 -0.19
CA LEU A 113 -4.08 -4.45 0.55
C LEU A 113 -4.50 -4.34 2.01
N VAL A 114 -4.77 -5.48 2.61
CA VAL A 114 -5.11 -5.57 4.04
C VAL A 114 -4.35 -6.73 4.68
N ASP A 115 -4.16 -6.63 5.98
CA ASP A 115 -3.79 -7.77 6.80
C ASP A 115 -5.08 -8.53 7.16
N PRO A 116 -5.21 -9.83 6.88
CA PRO A 116 -6.37 -10.63 7.30
C PRO A 116 -6.65 -10.59 8.80
N ALA A 117 -5.63 -10.33 9.63
CA ALA A 117 -5.80 -10.15 11.07
C ALA A 117 -6.42 -8.78 11.43
N ALA A 118 -6.37 -7.79 10.52
CA ALA A 118 -6.94 -6.46 10.67
C ALA A 118 -7.60 -5.98 9.37
N PRO A 119 -8.62 -6.67 8.85
CA PRO A 119 -9.10 -6.51 7.47
C PRO A 119 -9.75 -5.16 7.18
N THR A 120 -10.06 -4.38 8.21
CA THR A 120 -10.64 -3.03 8.06
C THR A 120 -9.59 -1.92 7.94
N VAL A 121 -8.31 -2.26 8.10
CA VAL A 121 -7.21 -1.30 8.08
C VAL A 121 -6.39 -1.54 6.80
N PRO A 122 -6.46 -0.64 5.80
CA PRO A 122 -5.64 -0.78 4.61
C PRO A 122 -4.15 -0.62 4.94
N LEU A 123 -3.32 -1.41 4.28
CA LEU A 123 -1.87 -1.30 4.38
C LEU A 123 -1.37 -0.03 3.65
N ASP A 124 -0.28 0.52 4.17
CA ASP A 124 0.41 1.64 3.51
C ASP A 124 1.07 1.17 2.21
N LEU A 125 0.67 1.76 1.10
CA LEU A 125 1.23 1.50 -0.22
C LEU A 125 2.17 2.61 -0.71
N THR A 126 2.50 3.56 0.15
CA THR A 126 3.46 4.64 -0.18
C THR A 126 4.91 4.22 0.03
N GLY A 127 5.14 3.08 0.66
CA GLY A 127 6.46 2.58 1.01
C GLY A 127 7.06 3.20 2.28
N GLN A 128 6.30 4.05 2.99
CA GLN A 128 6.81 4.73 4.18
C GLN A 128 6.70 3.85 5.44
N THR A 129 5.65 3.03 5.51
CA THR A 129 5.40 2.16 6.67
C THR A 129 5.33 0.71 6.22
N GLY A 130 6.19 -0.14 6.79
CA GLY A 130 6.14 -1.58 6.52
C GLY A 130 5.04 -2.27 7.33
N ALA A 131 4.32 -3.20 6.68
CA ALA A 131 3.39 -4.10 7.34
C ALA A 131 4.13 -5.08 8.26
N THR A 132 3.57 -5.35 9.42
CA THR A 132 4.07 -6.30 10.41
C THR A 132 3.41 -7.67 10.25
N GLY A 133 3.81 -8.64 11.09
CA GLY A 133 3.22 -9.99 11.12
C GLY A 133 4.19 -11.06 10.63
N LEU A 134 4.96 -10.81 9.59
CA LEU A 134 6.00 -11.73 9.14
C LEU A 134 7.15 -11.78 10.16
N SER A 135 7.57 -12.96 10.55
CA SER A 135 8.72 -13.15 11.44
C SER A 135 9.40 -14.48 11.15
N LEU A 136 10.71 -14.49 11.28
CA LEU A 136 11.54 -15.72 11.23
C LEU A 136 11.76 -16.20 12.67
N ALA A 137 11.24 -17.36 13.01
CA ALA A 137 11.43 -17.93 14.33
C ALA A 137 12.91 -18.27 14.59
N ALA A 138 13.29 -18.37 15.87
CA ALA A 138 14.65 -18.79 16.24
C ALA A 138 15.02 -20.12 15.57
N ASN A 139 16.21 -20.17 14.99
CA ASN A 139 16.77 -21.31 14.24
C ASN A 139 15.97 -21.73 12.99
N ALA A 140 14.96 -20.95 12.56
CA ALA A 140 14.24 -21.22 11.32
C ALA A 140 15.02 -20.67 10.11
N THR A 141 14.82 -21.32 8.95
CA THR A 141 15.38 -20.92 7.65
C THR A 141 14.30 -20.56 6.65
N SER A 142 13.05 -20.52 7.09
CA SER A 142 11.89 -20.14 6.28
C SER A 142 10.79 -19.54 7.15
N ALA A 143 9.96 -18.68 6.55
CA ALA A 143 8.79 -18.10 7.18
C ALA A 143 7.75 -17.79 6.12
N THR A 144 6.48 -17.68 6.52
CA THR A 144 5.39 -17.25 5.65
C THR A 144 4.44 -16.32 6.40
N TYR A 145 3.79 -15.44 5.66
CA TYR A 145 2.71 -14.61 6.19
C TYR A 145 1.71 -14.29 5.08
N ASP A 146 0.43 -14.30 5.44
CA ASP A 146 -0.67 -14.04 4.50
C ASP A 146 -1.12 -12.58 4.58
N PHE A 147 -1.20 -11.94 3.43
CA PHE A 147 -1.90 -10.68 3.20
C PHE A 147 -3.09 -10.93 2.28
N ALA A 148 -3.91 -9.91 2.07
CA ALA A 148 -4.99 -10.00 1.11
C ALA A 148 -5.09 -8.73 0.28
N VAL A 149 -5.60 -8.87 -0.94
CA VAL A 149 -6.00 -7.78 -1.83
C VAL A 149 -7.51 -7.83 -1.99
N GLU A 150 -8.15 -6.66 -2.06
CA GLU A 150 -9.59 -6.58 -2.29
C GLU A 150 -9.96 -5.35 -3.12
N TYR A 151 -11.13 -5.40 -3.75
CA TYR A 151 -11.73 -4.25 -4.39
C TYR A 151 -12.22 -3.24 -3.35
N TYR A 152 -12.01 -1.98 -3.64
CA TYR A 152 -12.56 -0.86 -2.88
C TYR A 152 -13.35 0.06 -3.80
N SER A 153 -14.54 0.45 -3.36
CA SER A 153 -15.41 1.35 -4.09
C SER A 153 -15.14 2.82 -3.74
N GLU A 154 -14.87 3.63 -4.75
CA GLU A 154 -14.75 5.09 -4.65
C GLU A 154 -16.09 5.81 -4.93
N GLY A 155 -17.16 5.04 -5.08
CA GLY A 155 -18.51 5.51 -5.41
C GLY A 155 -19.30 4.41 -6.11
N THR A 156 -20.29 4.75 -6.92
CA THR A 156 -21.03 3.75 -7.69
C THR A 156 -20.14 3.14 -8.77
N ALA A 157 -19.74 1.90 -8.57
CA ALA A 157 -18.88 1.18 -9.51
C ALA A 157 -19.57 0.95 -10.86
N THR A 158 -18.80 1.05 -11.95
CA THR A 158 -19.26 0.65 -13.29
C THR A 158 -18.56 -0.63 -13.74
N PRO A 159 -19.23 -1.46 -14.58
CA PRO A 159 -18.62 -2.70 -15.08
C PRO A 159 -17.32 -2.43 -15.86
N GLY A 160 -16.37 -3.36 -15.77
CA GLY A 160 -15.11 -3.29 -16.48
C GLY A 160 -14.05 -4.19 -15.86
N SER A 161 -12.86 -4.15 -16.41
CA SER A 161 -11.68 -4.81 -15.86
C SER A 161 -11.07 -3.98 -14.74
N VAL A 162 -10.45 -4.67 -13.77
CA VAL A 162 -9.67 -4.02 -12.70
C VAL A 162 -8.25 -4.56 -12.75
N LEU A 163 -7.29 -3.67 -12.89
CA LEU A 163 -5.87 -3.97 -12.98
C LEU A 163 -5.11 -3.04 -12.03
N GLY A 164 -4.22 -3.62 -11.24
CA GLY A 164 -3.33 -2.88 -10.35
C GLY A 164 -2.03 -3.66 -10.15
N SER A 165 -1.00 -2.98 -9.70
CA SER A 165 0.27 -3.60 -9.39
C SER A 165 0.96 -2.91 -8.22
N VAL A 166 1.73 -3.68 -7.48
CA VAL A 166 2.48 -3.23 -6.31
C VAL A 166 3.88 -3.84 -6.35
N GLN A 167 4.87 -3.07 -5.95
CA GLN A 167 6.21 -3.58 -5.64
C GLN A 167 6.28 -3.90 -4.16
N TYR A 168 7.11 -4.84 -3.79
CA TYR A 168 7.29 -5.21 -2.39
C TYR A 168 8.76 -5.47 -2.08
N SER A 169 9.13 -5.29 -0.82
CA SER A 169 10.42 -5.67 -0.26
C SER A 169 10.23 -6.06 1.20
N VAL A 170 11.20 -6.77 1.76
CA VAL A 170 11.24 -7.09 3.20
C VAL A 170 12.36 -6.33 3.87
N SER A 171 12.14 -5.95 5.14
CA SER A 171 13.11 -5.28 6.00
C SER A 171 13.21 -6.04 7.31
N TYR A 172 14.43 -6.41 7.69
CA TYR A 172 14.73 -7.18 8.91
C TYR A 172 14.94 -6.22 10.09
N GLN A 173 14.35 -6.54 11.28
CA GLN A 173 14.36 -5.65 12.45
C GLN A 173 15.15 -6.25 13.62
#